data_ea94be59dbd72ac27fa466467bb91f79
#
_entry.id   ea94be59dbd72ac27fa466467bb91f79
#
_cell.length_a   1.000
_cell.length_b   1.000
_cell.length_c   1.000
_cell.angle_alpha   90.00
_cell.angle_beta   90.00
_cell.angle_gamma   90.00
#
_symmetry.space_group_name_H-M   'P 1'
#
loop_
_entity.id
_entity.type
_entity.pdbx_description
1 polymer ?
#
loop_
_entity_poly.entity_id
_entity_poly.type
_entity_poly.pdbx_seq_one_letter_code
_entity_poly.pdbx_strand_id
1 'polypeptide(L)'
;MSSYYCLMAGLPDIALDDGRGAQSVADFKAELAEVLTEADKKLMFYFYLRYDCLNLVKLLKDPGAEISPLGNYSREQYEDMMTSAREMNFNVHRYPSFLSVFAREYPYNKDKDGYFPEDAILLEYYQYALKCSNRMLREWFEMNLNVTNILTALIAKKYGWNVADYIQGDNEVCEMIRNSNARDFGLGLELDYMTDLMKIVECEDPVEKEKRIDAFKWLWLEEKTFMDVFAVEAVFAYMCKLEMLERWEKLDIETGRETFRQIIENLRGEARVPEEFKSDKLQMTSYK
;
A
#
# COMPACT_ATOMS: atom_id res chain seq x y z
N MET A 1 -20.13 17.20 -14.26
CA MET A 1 -18.82 16.54 -14.22
C MET A 1 -17.86 17.34 -15.07
N SER A 2 -16.67 17.64 -14.58
CA SER A 2 -15.62 18.27 -15.38
C SER A 2 -15.13 17.26 -16.39
N SER A 3 -14.94 17.68 -17.64
CA SER A 3 -14.40 16.80 -18.68
C SER A 3 -12.95 17.19 -18.96
N TYR A 4 -12.05 16.24 -18.87
CA TYR A 4 -10.61 16.40 -19.07
C TYR A 4 -10.17 15.94 -20.45
N TYR A 5 -10.98 16.25 -21.48
CA TYR A 5 -10.72 15.81 -22.85
C TYR A 5 -9.32 16.18 -23.35
N CYS A 6 -8.90 17.43 -23.20
CA CYS A 6 -7.59 17.88 -23.70
C CYS A 6 -6.43 17.19 -22.95
N LEU A 7 -6.57 16.99 -21.64
CA LEU A 7 -5.59 16.29 -20.84
C LEU A 7 -5.49 14.83 -21.30
N MET A 8 -6.59 14.09 -21.23
CA MET A 8 -6.60 12.63 -21.50
C MET A 8 -6.26 12.30 -22.96
N ALA A 9 -6.67 13.13 -23.92
CA ALA A 9 -6.31 12.93 -25.33
C ALA A 9 -4.83 13.26 -25.63
N GLY A 10 -4.18 14.02 -24.77
CA GLY A 10 -2.75 14.35 -24.88
C GLY A 10 -1.83 13.39 -24.15
N LEU A 11 -2.36 12.54 -23.27
CA LEU A 11 -1.57 11.55 -22.54
C LEU A 11 -1.16 10.39 -23.48
N PRO A 12 0.07 9.93 -23.38
CA PRO A 12 0.50 8.74 -24.11
C PRO A 12 -0.21 7.50 -23.61
N ASP A 13 -0.48 6.56 -24.52
CA ASP A 13 -0.92 5.24 -24.13
C ASP A 13 0.19 4.54 -23.32
N ILE A 14 -0.22 3.88 -22.25
CA ILE A 14 0.67 3.12 -21.37
C ILE A 14 0.16 1.70 -21.24
N ALA A 15 1.08 0.73 -21.26
CA ALA A 15 0.78 -0.67 -21.02
C ALA A 15 1.70 -1.24 -19.94
N LEU A 16 1.18 -2.18 -19.15
CA LEU A 16 1.92 -2.76 -18.03
C LEU A 16 3.22 -3.46 -18.50
N ASP A 17 3.20 -4.03 -19.70
CA ASP A 17 4.35 -4.75 -20.28
C ASP A 17 5.44 -3.83 -20.85
N ASP A 18 5.15 -2.55 -21.07
CA ASP A 18 6.13 -1.58 -21.58
C ASP A 18 7.24 -1.27 -20.56
N GLY A 19 6.99 -1.55 -19.27
CA GLY A 19 7.96 -1.43 -18.18
C GLY A 19 8.43 0.00 -17.91
N ARG A 20 7.91 1.00 -18.64
CA ARG A 20 8.25 2.42 -18.49
C ARG A 20 7.01 3.29 -18.60
N GLY A 21 6.89 4.23 -17.67
CA GLY A 21 5.96 5.34 -17.81
C GLY A 21 6.48 6.38 -18.78
N ALA A 22 5.58 7.03 -19.52
CA ALA A 22 5.96 8.11 -20.43
C ALA A 22 6.40 9.38 -19.68
N GLN A 23 6.01 9.52 -18.41
CA GLN A 23 6.38 10.60 -17.50
C GLN A 23 6.40 10.07 -16.05
N SER A 24 7.05 10.79 -15.14
CA SER A 24 7.03 10.41 -13.73
C SER A 24 5.70 10.74 -13.06
N VAL A 25 5.37 10.02 -11.97
CA VAL A 25 4.22 10.34 -11.10
C VAL A 25 4.32 11.77 -10.56
N ALA A 26 5.53 12.27 -10.29
CA ALA A 26 5.76 13.62 -9.79
C ALA A 26 5.47 14.69 -10.86
N ASP A 27 5.89 14.48 -12.10
CA ASP A 27 5.60 15.40 -13.21
C ASP A 27 4.10 15.44 -13.50
N PHE A 28 3.45 14.28 -13.53
CA PHE A 28 2.01 14.21 -13.72
C PHE A 28 1.24 14.88 -12.56
N LYS A 29 1.71 14.71 -11.32
CA LYS A 29 1.15 15.44 -10.16
C LYS A 29 1.22 16.95 -10.35
N ALA A 30 2.35 17.47 -10.85
CA ALA A 30 2.52 18.91 -11.11
C ALA A 30 1.58 19.39 -12.22
N GLU A 31 1.42 18.65 -13.30
CA GLU A 31 0.48 18.94 -14.39
C GLU A 31 -0.98 18.97 -13.89
N LEU A 32 -1.37 17.98 -13.09
CA LEU A 32 -2.71 17.90 -12.51
C LEU A 32 -3.02 19.09 -11.57
N ALA A 33 -2.01 19.60 -10.87
CA ALA A 33 -2.18 20.78 -10.02
C ALA A 33 -2.63 22.04 -10.79
N GLU A 34 -2.28 22.14 -12.07
CA GLU A 34 -2.66 23.26 -12.95
C GLU A 34 -4.01 23.04 -13.65
N VAL A 35 -4.31 21.78 -14.00
CA VAL A 35 -5.44 21.45 -14.89
C VAL A 35 -6.72 21.10 -14.14
N LEU A 36 -6.60 20.43 -12.97
CA LEU A 36 -7.77 19.95 -12.24
C LEU A 36 -8.52 21.07 -11.53
N THR A 37 -9.86 20.93 -11.47
CA THR A 37 -10.70 21.76 -10.60
C THR A 37 -10.39 21.51 -9.13
N GLU A 38 -10.67 22.45 -8.24
CA GLU A 38 -10.47 22.30 -6.79
C GLU A 38 -11.26 21.13 -6.19
N ALA A 39 -12.41 20.79 -6.78
CA ALA A 39 -13.19 19.63 -6.37
C ALA A 39 -12.50 18.32 -6.74
N ASP A 40 -11.91 18.24 -7.93
CA ASP A 40 -11.25 17.04 -8.44
C ASP A 40 -9.84 16.88 -7.85
N LYS A 41 -9.14 17.97 -7.51
CA LYS A 41 -7.91 17.92 -6.70
C LYS A 41 -8.13 17.23 -5.34
N LYS A 42 -9.31 17.44 -4.72
CA LYS A 42 -9.68 16.73 -3.49
C LYS A 42 -9.84 15.22 -3.67
N LEU A 43 -10.18 14.77 -4.88
CA LEU A 43 -10.21 13.32 -5.18
C LEU A 43 -8.78 12.76 -5.34
N MET A 44 -7.91 13.50 -6.02
CA MET A 44 -6.49 13.10 -6.14
C MET A 44 -5.75 13.13 -4.80
N PHE A 45 -6.21 13.95 -3.84
CA PHE A 45 -5.68 13.97 -2.48
C PHE A 45 -5.66 12.59 -1.82
N TYR A 46 -6.68 11.76 -2.05
CA TYR A 46 -6.73 10.40 -1.50
C TYR A 46 -5.60 9.50 -2.03
N PHE A 47 -5.21 9.66 -3.29
CA PHE A 47 -4.06 8.93 -3.85
C PHE A 47 -2.77 9.31 -3.13
N TYR A 48 -2.50 10.60 -2.99
CA TYR A 48 -1.27 11.09 -2.38
C TYR A 48 -1.22 10.86 -0.86
N LEU A 49 -2.37 10.72 -0.21
CA LEU A 49 -2.47 10.52 1.24
C LEU A 49 -1.76 9.25 1.73
N ARG A 50 -1.64 8.22 0.88
CA ARG A 50 -0.83 7.03 1.18
C ARG A 50 0.64 7.39 1.41
N TYR A 51 1.17 8.29 0.60
CA TYR A 51 2.55 8.79 0.77
C TYR A 51 2.69 9.62 2.04
N ASP A 52 1.66 10.38 2.40
CA ASP A 52 1.64 11.13 3.67
C ASP A 52 1.70 10.20 4.87
N CYS A 53 0.98 9.11 4.85
CA CYS A 53 1.02 8.09 5.89
C CYS A 53 2.44 7.53 6.08
N LEU A 54 3.08 7.12 4.98
CA LEU A 54 4.43 6.58 5.02
C LEU A 54 5.48 7.64 5.39
N ASN A 55 5.33 8.88 4.92
CA ASN A 55 6.19 10.00 5.30
C ASN A 55 6.10 10.29 6.81
N LEU A 56 4.88 10.30 7.36
CA LEU A 56 4.66 10.52 8.79
C LEU A 56 5.34 9.43 9.63
N VAL A 57 5.21 8.17 9.25
CA VAL A 57 5.89 7.06 9.95
C VAL A 57 7.41 7.20 9.89
N LYS A 58 7.98 7.55 8.71
CA LYS A 58 9.42 7.80 8.57
C LYS A 58 9.90 8.89 9.52
N LEU A 59 9.19 10.02 9.57
CA LEU A 59 9.56 11.15 10.43
C LEU A 59 9.36 10.86 11.93
N LEU A 60 8.39 10.02 12.29
CA LEU A 60 8.20 9.56 13.66
C LEU A 60 9.31 8.59 14.11
N LYS A 61 9.87 7.80 13.19
CA LYS A 61 11.01 6.90 13.43
C LYS A 61 12.33 7.68 13.47
N ASP A 62 12.53 8.54 12.49
CA ASP A 62 13.72 9.38 12.32
C ASP A 62 13.32 10.77 11.81
N PRO A 63 13.41 11.81 12.67
CA PRO A 63 13.10 13.18 12.26
C PRO A 63 13.96 13.71 11.10
N GLY A 64 15.14 13.13 10.86
CA GLY A 64 16.03 13.46 9.75
C GLY A 64 15.73 12.71 8.46
N ALA A 65 14.82 11.75 8.47
CA ALA A 65 14.53 10.90 7.32
C ALA A 65 14.10 11.68 6.08
N GLU A 66 14.49 11.20 4.91
CA GLU A 66 14.04 11.74 3.63
C GLU A 66 12.60 11.30 3.35
N ILE A 67 11.75 12.28 3.02
CA ILE A 67 10.33 12.06 2.73
C ILE A 67 10.07 12.03 1.22
N SER A 68 9.06 11.27 0.80
CA SER A 68 8.59 11.28 -0.58
C SER A 68 7.95 12.63 -0.93
N PRO A 69 8.30 13.25 -2.06
CA PRO A 69 7.67 14.49 -2.53
C PRO A 69 6.25 14.27 -3.05
N LEU A 70 5.82 13.01 -3.17
CA LEU A 70 4.49 12.65 -3.65
C LEU A 70 3.39 12.87 -2.62
N GLY A 71 3.72 13.07 -1.33
CA GLY A 71 2.75 13.44 -0.30
C GLY A 71 2.05 14.78 -0.57
N ASN A 72 0.96 15.02 0.14
CA ASN A 72 0.22 16.28 0.09
C ASN A 72 0.87 17.38 0.94
N TYR A 73 1.72 17.02 1.91
CA TYR A 73 2.23 17.91 2.93
C TYR A 73 3.74 18.09 2.82
N SER A 74 4.20 19.31 3.16
CA SER A 74 5.63 19.61 3.31
C SER A 74 6.18 19.08 4.64
N ARG A 75 7.51 19.04 4.79
CA ARG A 75 8.17 18.66 6.02
C ARG A 75 7.70 19.53 7.20
N GLU A 76 7.61 20.83 7.01
CA GLU A 76 7.18 21.77 8.04
C GLU A 76 5.74 21.47 8.49
N GLN A 77 4.90 21.04 7.57
CA GLN A 77 3.51 20.67 7.88
C GLN A 77 3.43 19.35 8.68
N TYR A 78 4.31 18.37 8.42
CA TYR A 78 4.39 17.19 9.28
C TYR A 78 4.91 17.53 10.67
N GLU A 79 5.90 18.42 10.79
CA GLU A 79 6.44 18.88 12.08
C GLU A 79 5.37 19.62 12.90
N ASP A 80 4.58 20.50 12.23
CA ASP A 80 3.42 21.16 12.84
C ASP A 80 2.37 20.15 13.31
N MET A 81 2.05 19.16 12.47
CA MET A 81 1.12 18.08 12.80
C MET A 81 1.58 17.29 14.03
N MET A 82 2.84 16.88 14.07
CA MET A 82 3.41 16.12 15.19
C MET A 82 3.45 16.95 16.48
N THR A 83 3.77 18.24 16.39
CA THR A 83 3.80 19.17 17.53
C THR A 83 2.40 19.39 18.08
N SER A 84 1.44 19.72 17.20
CA SER A 84 0.03 19.91 17.56
C SER A 84 -0.59 18.65 18.17
N ALA A 85 -0.21 17.47 17.67
CA ALA A 85 -0.67 16.19 18.23
C ALA A 85 -0.17 15.98 19.68
N ARG A 86 1.07 16.38 20.01
CA ARG A 86 1.64 16.29 21.36
C ARG A 86 1.00 17.27 22.33
N GLU A 87 0.69 18.48 21.86
CA GLU A 87 0.10 19.55 22.68
C GLU A 87 -1.42 19.38 22.89
N MET A 88 -2.04 18.33 22.34
CA MET A 88 -3.49 18.13 22.29
C MET A 88 -4.26 19.30 21.64
N ASN A 89 -3.56 20.12 20.89
CA ASN A 89 -4.13 21.27 20.20
C ASN A 89 -4.45 20.87 18.76
N PHE A 90 -5.56 20.10 18.61
CA PHE A 90 -5.98 19.62 17.31
C PHE A 90 -6.56 20.77 16.48
N ASN A 91 -5.79 21.25 15.53
CA ASN A 91 -6.31 22.06 14.45
C ASN A 91 -7.09 21.13 13.49
N VAL A 92 -8.29 20.72 13.97
CA VAL A 92 -9.14 19.62 13.48
C VAL A 92 -9.50 19.75 11.98
N HIS A 93 -9.26 20.91 11.37
CA HIS A 93 -9.67 21.20 10.00
C HIS A 93 -8.52 21.24 8.98
N ARG A 94 -7.26 21.17 9.43
CA ARG A 94 -6.11 21.33 8.55
C ARG A 94 -5.61 20.01 7.99
N TYR A 95 -5.70 18.94 8.78
CA TYR A 95 -5.20 17.60 8.45
C TYR A 95 -6.29 16.55 8.68
N PRO A 96 -6.26 15.42 7.97
CA PRO A 96 -7.07 14.26 8.35
C PRO A 96 -6.81 13.86 9.80
N SER A 97 -7.87 13.79 10.60
CA SER A 97 -7.77 13.60 12.05
C SER A 97 -6.99 12.33 12.44
N PHE A 98 -7.10 11.28 11.63
CA PHE A 98 -6.40 10.03 11.90
C PHE A 98 -4.86 10.18 11.89
N LEU A 99 -4.29 11.04 11.04
CA LEU A 99 -2.84 11.29 11.02
C LEU A 99 -2.35 11.90 12.35
N SER A 100 -3.10 12.88 12.88
CA SER A 100 -2.76 13.50 14.17
C SER A 100 -2.95 12.55 15.33
N VAL A 101 -4.01 11.72 15.30
CA VAL A 101 -4.24 10.67 16.30
C VAL A 101 -3.11 9.66 16.27
N PHE A 102 -2.73 9.19 15.09
CA PHE A 102 -1.63 8.24 14.92
C PHE A 102 -0.31 8.79 15.46
N ALA A 103 0.03 10.04 15.11
CA ALA A 103 1.26 10.70 15.59
C ALA A 103 1.31 10.79 17.12
N ARG A 104 0.16 11.04 17.77
CA ARG A 104 0.04 11.08 19.23
C ARG A 104 0.21 9.71 19.86
N GLU A 105 -0.34 8.67 19.26
CA GLU A 105 -0.38 7.32 19.81
C GLU A 105 0.89 6.51 19.52
N TYR A 106 1.62 6.89 18.48
CA TYR A 106 2.84 6.20 18.07
C TYR A 106 3.87 5.97 19.21
N PRO A 107 4.20 6.97 20.08
CA PRO A 107 5.17 6.74 21.17
C PRO A 107 4.76 5.66 22.17
N TYR A 108 3.47 5.41 22.32
CA TYR A 108 2.91 4.40 23.23
C TYR A 108 2.78 3.01 22.60
N ASN A 109 2.81 2.95 21.27
CA ASN A 109 2.60 1.71 20.52
C ASN A 109 3.88 1.15 19.90
N LYS A 110 4.86 1.99 19.59
CA LYS A 110 6.06 1.65 18.80
C LYS A 110 6.88 0.48 19.35
N ASP A 111 6.86 0.28 20.67
CA ASP A 111 7.64 -0.76 21.35
C ASP A 111 6.77 -1.98 21.72
N LYS A 112 5.52 -2.04 21.29
CA LYS A 112 4.65 -3.21 21.50
C LYS A 112 5.05 -4.33 20.57
N ASP A 113 5.05 -5.55 21.11
CA ASP A 113 5.31 -6.74 20.32
C ASP A 113 4.25 -6.91 19.21
N GLY A 114 4.69 -7.21 18.00
CA GLY A 114 3.83 -7.34 16.84
C GLY A 114 3.21 -6.05 16.30
N TYR A 115 3.65 -4.87 16.72
CA TYR A 115 3.17 -3.60 16.19
C TYR A 115 4.00 -3.15 14.99
N PHE A 116 3.37 -3.05 13.82
CA PHE A 116 3.93 -2.55 12.58
C PHE A 116 3.29 -1.19 12.25
N PRO A 117 3.99 -0.08 12.46
CA PRO A 117 3.40 1.25 12.31
C PRO A 117 2.95 1.57 10.88
N GLU A 118 3.63 1.03 9.87
CA GLU A 118 3.23 1.18 8.47
C GLU A 118 1.87 0.53 8.21
N ASP A 119 1.66 -0.68 8.70
CA ASP A 119 0.39 -1.40 8.54
C ASP A 119 -0.74 -0.72 9.31
N ALA A 120 -0.44 -0.28 10.54
CA ALA A 120 -1.42 0.39 11.39
C ALA A 120 -1.91 1.71 10.76
N ILE A 121 -1.03 2.54 10.22
CA ILE A 121 -1.43 3.81 9.58
C ILE A 121 -2.12 3.58 8.25
N LEU A 122 -1.74 2.55 7.50
CA LEU A 122 -2.39 2.21 6.24
C LEU A 122 -3.82 1.69 6.47
N LEU A 123 -4.09 1.00 7.57
CA LEU A 123 -5.45 0.64 7.95
C LEU A 123 -6.32 1.87 8.18
N GLU A 124 -5.83 2.85 8.96
CA GLU A 124 -6.52 4.12 9.19
C GLU A 124 -6.74 4.92 7.88
N TYR A 125 -5.74 4.88 6.98
CA TYR A 125 -5.87 5.44 5.65
C TYR A 125 -7.02 4.81 4.85
N TYR A 126 -7.12 3.48 4.81
CA TYR A 126 -8.21 2.81 4.12
C TYR A 126 -9.57 3.15 4.74
N GLN A 127 -9.68 3.15 6.06
CA GLN A 127 -10.93 3.55 6.74
C GLN A 127 -11.33 4.99 6.43
N TYR A 128 -10.36 5.88 6.25
CA TYR A 128 -10.60 7.24 5.82
C TYR A 128 -10.99 7.31 4.34
N ALA A 129 -10.29 6.60 3.47
CA ALA A 129 -10.53 6.61 2.03
C ALA A 129 -11.87 5.97 1.63
N LEU A 130 -12.35 4.99 2.37
CA LEU A 130 -13.68 4.40 2.19
C LEU A 130 -14.84 5.39 2.42
N LYS A 131 -14.57 6.55 3.04
CA LYS A 131 -15.54 7.65 3.18
C LYS A 131 -15.55 8.60 1.99
N CYS A 132 -14.75 8.35 0.96
CA CYS A 132 -14.71 9.14 -0.26
C CYS A 132 -16.08 9.20 -0.91
N SER A 133 -16.51 10.41 -1.30
CA SER A 133 -17.81 10.62 -1.96
C SER A 133 -17.85 10.07 -3.38
N ASN A 134 -16.71 10.02 -4.07
CA ASN A 134 -16.62 9.44 -5.41
C ASN A 134 -16.73 7.92 -5.33
N ARG A 135 -17.69 7.36 -6.08
CA ARG A 135 -18.01 5.93 -6.03
C ARG A 135 -16.85 5.06 -6.54
N MET A 136 -16.28 5.40 -7.69
CA MET A 136 -15.21 4.60 -8.30
C MET A 136 -13.96 4.59 -7.41
N LEU A 137 -13.57 5.73 -6.83
CA LEU A 137 -12.43 5.79 -5.91
C LEU A 137 -12.70 4.97 -4.65
N ARG A 138 -13.90 5.04 -4.09
CA ARG A 138 -14.27 4.23 -2.92
C ARG A 138 -14.17 2.73 -3.23
N GLU A 139 -14.72 2.29 -4.38
CA GLU A 139 -14.63 0.90 -4.84
C GLU A 139 -13.16 0.48 -5.07
N TRP A 140 -12.30 1.38 -5.56
CA TRP A 140 -10.86 1.14 -5.69
C TRP A 140 -10.18 0.87 -4.36
N PHE A 141 -10.44 1.70 -3.35
CA PHE A 141 -9.85 1.52 -2.02
C PHE A 141 -10.38 0.26 -1.32
N GLU A 142 -11.67 -0.02 -1.46
CA GLU A 142 -12.28 -1.24 -0.94
C GLU A 142 -11.69 -2.49 -1.60
N MET A 143 -11.60 -2.52 -2.93
CA MET A 143 -10.99 -3.61 -3.66
C MET A 143 -9.53 -3.83 -3.23
N ASN A 144 -8.73 -2.77 -3.09
CA ASN A 144 -7.34 -2.92 -2.65
C ASN A 144 -7.23 -3.47 -1.21
N LEU A 145 -8.07 -3.02 -0.29
CA LEU A 145 -8.13 -3.56 1.08
C LEU A 145 -8.52 -5.04 1.06
N ASN A 146 -9.55 -5.39 0.31
CA ASN A 146 -10.05 -6.76 0.18
C ASN A 146 -8.99 -7.68 -0.44
N VAL A 147 -8.34 -7.25 -1.54
CA VAL A 147 -7.26 -8.02 -2.18
C VAL A 147 -6.12 -8.29 -1.21
N THR A 148 -5.68 -7.27 -0.47
CA THR A 148 -4.62 -7.41 0.54
C THR A 148 -5.02 -8.44 1.61
N ASN A 149 -6.21 -8.31 2.18
CA ASN A 149 -6.70 -9.22 3.21
C ASN A 149 -6.87 -10.65 2.69
N ILE A 150 -7.45 -10.83 1.50
CA ILE A 150 -7.66 -12.16 0.91
C ILE A 150 -6.32 -12.84 0.63
N LEU A 151 -5.37 -12.15 0.01
CA LEU A 151 -4.04 -12.70 -0.28
C LEU A 151 -3.31 -13.06 1.02
N THR A 152 -3.36 -12.20 2.02
CA THR A 152 -2.79 -12.45 3.36
C THR A 152 -3.45 -13.65 4.02
N ALA A 153 -4.79 -13.75 3.98
CA ALA A 153 -5.54 -14.86 4.55
C ALA A 153 -5.20 -16.21 3.88
N LEU A 154 -5.12 -16.22 2.56
CA LEU A 154 -4.75 -17.41 1.78
C LEU A 154 -3.32 -17.87 2.11
N ILE A 155 -2.39 -16.92 2.25
CA ILE A 155 -1.01 -17.21 2.65
C ILE A 155 -0.97 -17.71 4.09
N ALA A 156 -1.62 -17.06 5.04
CA ALA A 156 -1.67 -17.48 6.44
C ALA A 156 -2.24 -18.90 6.55
N LYS A 157 -3.30 -19.20 5.81
CA LYS A 157 -3.88 -20.54 5.75
C LYS A 157 -2.93 -21.59 5.17
N LYS A 158 -2.19 -21.26 4.10
CA LYS A 158 -1.17 -22.14 3.49
C LYS A 158 -0.09 -22.53 4.49
N TYR A 159 0.30 -21.61 5.38
CA TYR A 159 1.33 -21.85 6.40
C TYR A 159 0.76 -22.31 7.76
N GLY A 160 -0.54 -22.48 7.89
CA GLY A 160 -1.17 -22.92 9.13
C GLY A 160 -1.17 -21.88 10.25
N TRP A 161 -1.06 -20.59 9.91
CA TRP A 161 -1.14 -19.48 10.85
C TRP A 161 -2.60 -19.17 11.19
N ASN A 162 -2.84 -18.51 12.33
CA ASN A 162 -4.18 -18.03 12.66
C ASN A 162 -4.56 -16.85 11.76
N VAL A 163 -5.45 -17.09 10.81
CA VAL A 163 -5.86 -16.10 9.81
C VAL A 163 -6.37 -14.80 10.45
N ALA A 164 -7.13 -14.90 11.54
CA ALA A 164 -7.75 -13.75 12.19
C ALA A 164 -6.76 -12.69 12.67
N ASP A 165 -5.53 -13.09 12.99
CA ASP A 165 -4.48 -12.19 13.52
C ASP A 165 -3.89 -11.27 12.45
N TYR A 166 -4.09 -11.60 11.17
CA TYR A 166 -3.48 -10.87 10.04
C TYR A 166 -4.49 -10.05 9.22
N ILE A 167 -5.79 -10.15 9.52
CA ILE A 167 -6.82 -9.45 8.74
C ILE A 167 -7.06 -8.06 9.30
N GLN A 168 -6.92 -7.08 8.44
CA GLN A 168 -7.06 -5.66 8.77
C GLN A 168 -8.43 -5.13 8.36
N GLY A 169 -9.07 -4.37 9.26
CA GLY A 169 -10.39 -3.79 9.03
C GLY A 169 -11.54 -4.68 9.51
N ASP A 170 -12.77 -4.21 9.26
CA ASP A 170 -14.01 -4.75 9.81
C ASP A 170 -15.15 -4.75 8.79
N ASN A 171 -14.84 -4.68 7.48
CA ASN A 171 -15.85 -4.80 6.44
C ASN A 171 -16.36 -6.25 6.32
N GLU A 172 -17.40 -6.44 5.54
CA GLU A 172 -18.07 -7.74 5.36
C GLU A 172 -17.08 -8.84 4.89
N VAL A 173 -16.17 -8.52 3.98
CA VAL A 173 -15.13 -9.46 3.51
C VAL A 173 -14.21 -9.87 4.67
N CYS A 174 -13.80 -8.94 5.52
CA CYS A 174 -12.98 -9.25 6.69
C CYS A 174 -13.71 -10.17 7.68
N GLU A 175 -15.01 -9.95 7.89
CA GLU A 175 -15.84 -10.83 8.76
C GLU A 175 -15.98 -12.22 8.16
N MET A 176 -16.22 -12.33 6.86
CA MET A 176 -16.29 -13.63 6.16
C MET A 176 -14.99 -14.40 6.29
N ILE A 177 -13.84 -13.73 6.09
CA ILE A 177 -12.53 -14.35 6.22
C ILE A 177 -12.29 -14.86 7.64
N ARG A 178 -12.61 -14.09 8.67
CA ARG A 178 -12.40 -14.48 10.08
C ARG A 178 -13.31 -15.65 10.53
N ASN A 179 -14.49 -15.73 9.97
CA ASN A 179 -15.52 -16.69 10.41
C ASN A 179 -15.60 -17.97 9.55
N SER A 180 -14.88 -18.03 8.42
CA SER A 180 -15.00 -19.14 7.47
C SER A 180 -13.73 -20.00 7.41
N ASN A 181 -13.94 -21.31 7.46
CA ASN A 181 -12.89 -22.30 7.21
C ASN A 181 -12.87 -22.82 5.75
N ALA A 182 -13.77 -22.34 4.90
CA ALA A 182 -13.82 -22.74 3.49
C ALA A 182 -12.52 -22.35 2.76
N ARG A 183 -12.18 -23.03 1.65
CA ARG A 183 -10.93 -22.78 0.90
C ARG A 183 -10.85 -21.33 0.41
N ASP A 184 -11.98 -20.78 -0.01
CA ASP A 184 -12.17 -19.43 -0.53
C ASP A 184 -12.87 -18.50 0.47
N PHE A 185 -12.96 -18.89 1.75
CA PHE A 185 -13.66 -18.17 2.82
C PHE A 185 -15.15 -17.93 2.52
N GLY A 186 -15.73 -18.59 1.52
CA GLY A 186 -17.10 -18.36 1.05
C GLY A 186 -17.24 -17.13 0.14
N LEU A 187 -16.14 -16.49 -0.23
CA LEU A 187 -16.12 -15.27 -1.04
C LEU A 187 -16.32 -15.52 -2.54
N GLY A 188 -16.24 -16.77 -3.00
CA GLY A 188 -16.35 -17.09 -4.42
C GLY A 188 -17.71 -16.79 -5.07
N LEU A 189 -18.76 -16.59 -4.26
CA LEU A 189 -20.09 -16.17 -4.71
C LEU A 189 -20.29 -14.65 -4.64
N GLU A 190 -19.55 -13.97 -3.77
CA GLU A 190 -19.66 -12.54 -3.51
C GLU A 190 -18.69 -11.71 -4.35
N LEU A 191 -17.51 -12.25 -4.64
CA LEU A 191 -16.43 -11.58 -5.37
C LEU A 191 -16.10 -12.34 -6.65
N ASP A 192 -16.39 -11.77 -7.79
CA ASP A 192 -16.13 -12.32 -9.12
C ASP A 192 -14.63 -12.57 -9.37
N TYR A 193 -13.76 -11.80 -8.73
CA TYR A 193 -12.30 -11.91 -8.81
C TYR A 193 -11.65 -12.90 -7.84
N MET A 194 -12.42 -13.58 -6.98
CA MET A 194 -11.85 -14.50 -5.98
C MET A 194 -11.04 -15.64 -6.60
N THR A 195 -11.53 -16.17 -7.73
CA THR A 195 -10.84 -17.25 -8.47
C THR A 195 -9.46 -16.80 -8.96
N ASP A 196 -9.31 -15.56 -9.40
CA ASP A 196 -8.03 -15.06 -9.90
C ASP A 196 -7.05 -14.79 -8.75
N LEU A 197 -7.52 -14.30 -7.60
CA LEU A 197 -6.69 -14.17 -6.41
C LEU A 197 -6.17 -15.53 -5.91
N MET A 198 -6.99 -16.59 -5.97
CA MET A 198 -6.54 -17.94 -5.64
C MET A 198 -5.41 -18.42 -6.56
N LYS A 199 -5.51 -18.18 -7.88
CA LYS A 199 -4.43 -18.50 -8.83
C LYS A 199 -3.16 -17.71 -8.57
N ILE A 200 -3.31 -16.43 -8.18
CA ILE A 200 -2.16 -15.57 -7.84
C ILE A 200 -1.39 -16.12 -6.65
N VAL A 201 -2.08 -16.57 -5.60
CA VAL A 201 -1.43 -17.15 -4.40
C VAL A 201 -0.69 -18.47 -4.71
N GLU A 202 -1.17 -19.25 -5.68
CA GLU A 202 -0.52 -20.48 -6.11
C GLU A 202 0.80 -20.25 -6.86
N CYS A 203 1.06 -19.03 -7.34
CA CYS A 203 2.33 -18.67 -7.97
C CYS A 203 3.46 -18.70 -6.93
N GLU A 204 4.54 -19.42 -7.22
CA GLU A 204 5.69 -19.56 -6.33
C GLU A 204 6.69 -18.41 -6.48
N ASP A 205 6.82 -17.87 -7.67
CA ASP A 205 7.70 -16.75 -7.95
C ASP A 205 7.11 -15.43 -7.38
N PRO A 206 7.79 -14.79 -6.40
CA PRO A 206 7.30 -13.55 -5.81
C PRO A 206 7.15 -12.40 -6.82
N VAL A 207 8.06 -12.29 -7.78
CA VAL A 207 8.02 -11.23 -8.80
C VAL A 207 6.84 -11.43 -9.74
N GLU A 208 6.65 -12.66 -10.20
CA GLU A 208 5.51 -13.01 -11.05
C GLU A 208 4.18 -12.83 -10.30
N LYS A 209 4.14 -13.14 -9.00
CA LYS A 209 2.97 -12.90 -8.14
C LYS A 209 2.61 -11.42 -8.10
N GLU A 210 3.57 -10.54 -7.83
CA GLU A 210 3.36 -9.09 -7.82
C GLU A 210 2.90 -8.56 -9.19
N LYS A 211 3.48 -9.06 -10.29
CA LYS A 211 3.03 -8.71 -11.64
C LYS A 211 1.58 -9.08 -11.89
N ARG A 212 1.14 -10.25 -11.42
CA ARG A 212 -0.26 -10.68 -11.54
C ARG A 212 -1.21 -9.85 -10.69
N ILE A 213 -0.79 -9.43 -9.51
CA ILE A 213 -1.57 -8.51 -8.66
C ILE A 213 -1.73 -7.16 -9.38
N ASP A 214 -0.66 -6.63 -9.95
CA ASP A 214 -0.73 -5.37 -10.67
C ASP A 214 -1.54 -5.49 -11.97
N ALA A 215 -1.39 -6.59 -12.71
CA ALA A 215 -2.19 -6.85 -13.90
C ALA A 215 -3.69 -6.92 -13.56
N PHE A 216 -4.05 -7.58 -12.45
CA PHE A 216 -5.43 -7.59 -11.95
C PHE A 216 -5.93 -6.17 -11.65
N LYS A 217 -5.17 -5.36 -10.91
CA LYS A 217 -5.52 -3.98 -10.58
C LYS A 217 -5.62 -3.08 -11.82
N TRP A 218 -4.73 -3.29 -12.77
CA TRP A 218 -4.72 -2.58 -14.04
C TRP A 218 -5.99 -2.84 -14.84
N LEU A 219 -6.36 -4.11 -15.02
CA LEU A 219 -7.58 -4.49 -15.72
C LEU A 219 -8.83 -3.95 -15.03
N TRP A 220 -8.87 -3.97 -13.70
CA TRP A 220 -9.97 -3.39 -12.92
C TRP A 220 -10.13 -1.89 -13.21
N LEU A 221 -9.03 -1.14 -13.26
CA LEU A 221 -9.05 0.30 -13.61
C LEU A 221 -9.54 0.53 -15.04
N GLU A 222 -9.14 -0.31 -15.99
CA GLU A 222 -9.59 -0.22 -17.38
C GLU A 222 -11.10 -0.46 -17.49
N GLU A 223 -11.60 -1.49 -16.86
CA GLU A 223 -13.01 -1.81 -16.84
C GLU A 223 -13.85 -0.68 -16.27
N LYS A 224 -13.42 -0.12 -15.12
CA LYS A 224 -14.16 0.94 -14.43
C LYS A 224 -14.17 2.28 -15.18
N THR A 225 -13.17 2.54 -16.01
CA THR A 225 -13.04 3.82 -16.74
C THR A 225 -13.36 3.71 -18.25
N PHE A 226 -13.70 2.52 -18.72
CA PHE A 226 -13.94 2.26 -20.13
C PHE A 226 -15.01 3.17 -20.77
N MET A 227 -16.08 3.49 -20.04
CA MET A 227 -17.17 4.31 -20.57
C MET A 227 -16.92 5.83 -20.38
N ASP A 228 -16.11 6.22 -19.39
CA ASP A 228 -15.93 7.61 -18.96
C ASP A 228 -14.45 8.05 -19.06
N VAL A 229 -13.86 7.85 -20.23
CA VAL A 229 -12.42 8.04 -20.50
C VAL A 229 -11.93 9.50 -20.30
N PHE A 230 -12.82 10.47 -20.18
CA PHE A 230 -12.47 11.89 -19.97
C PHE A 230 -12.92 12.43 -18.61
N ALA A 231 -13.39 11.57 -17.74
CA ALA A 231 -13.76 11.94 -16.37
C ALA A 231 -12.55 11.95 -15.43
N VAL A 232 -12.71 12.53 -14.24
CA VAL A 232 -11.64 12.54 -13.22
C VAL A 232 -11.25 11.13 -12.79
N GLU A 233 -12.17 10.18 -12.87
CA GLU A 233 -11.95 8.77 -12.61
C GLU A 233 -10.89 8.16 -13.56
N ALA A 234 -10.93 8.55 -14.85
CA ALA A 234 -9.91 8.12 -15.80
C ALA A 234 -8.54 8.77 -15.51
N VAL A 235 -8.52 10.03 -15.08
CA VAL A 235 -7.30 10.70 -14.63
C VAL A 235 -6.71 9.97 -13.40
N PHE A 236 -7.54 9.62 -12.43
CA PHE A 236 -7.14 8.85 -11.26
C PHE A 236 -6.59 7.46 -11.65
N ALA A 237 -7.27 6.77 -12.56
CA ALA A 237 -6.84 5.47 -13.06
C ALA A 237 -5.48 5.55 -13.78
N TYR A 238 -5.27 6.58 -14.59
CA TYR A 238 -4.00 6.83 -15.25
C TYR A 238 -2.87 7.06 -14.24
N MET A 239 -3.12 7.85 -13.19
CA MET A 239 -2.17 8.06 -12.09
C MET A 239 -1.80 6.75 -11.39
N CYS A 240 -2.78 5.89 -11.08
CA CYS A 240 -2.53 4.58 -10.46
C CYS A 240 -1.69 3.67 -11.38
N LYS A 241 -2.00 3.65 -12.67
CA LYS A 241 -1.25 2.88 -13.68
C LYS A 241 0.19 3.39 -13.80
N LEU A 242 0.38 4.71 -13.82
CA LEU A 242 1.70 5.34 -13.89
C LEU A 242 2.54 5.01 -12.65
N GLU A 243 1.93 4.98 -11.45
CA GLU A 243 2.62 4.55 -10.21
C GLU A 243 3.08 3.09 -10.30
N MET A 244 2.25 2.19 -10.85
CA MET A 244 2.63 0.80 -11.05
C MET A 244 3.84 0.68 -11.97
N LEU A 245 3.86 1.40 -13.11
CA LEU A 245 4.99 1.41 -14.04
C LEU A 245 6.26 1.96 -13.40
N GLU A 246 6.17 3.11 -12.71
CA GLU A 246 7.32 3.72 -12.03
C GLU A 246 7.89 2.80 -10.92
N ARG A 247 7.03 2.02 -10.25
CA ARG A 247 7.46 1.02 -9.29
C ARG A 247 8.24 -0.11 -9.96
N TRP A 248 7.78 -0.62 -11.09
CA TRP A 248 8.48 -1.68 -11.84
C TRP A 248 9.78 -1.20 -12.45
N GLU A 249 9.83 0.03 -12.94
CA GLU A 249 11.07 0.64 -13.45
C GLU A 249 12.15 0.73 -12.36
N LYS A 250 11.76 1.02 -11.12
CA LYS A 250 12.67 1.04 -9.95
C LYS A 250 13.08 -0.35 -9.46
N LEU A 251 12.29 -1.37 -9.76
CA LEU A 251 12.54 -2.77 -9.40
C LEU A 251 13.29 -3.54 -10.49
N ASP A 252 14.23 -2.89 -11.21
CA ASP A 252 15.07 -3.59 -12.17
C ASP A 252 15.76 -4.80 -11.51
N ILE A 253 15.87 -5.90 -12.28
CA ILE A 253 16.28 -7.23 -11.78
C ILE A 253 17.65 -7.19 -11.06
N GLU A 254 18.57 -6.31 -11.48
CA GLU A 254 19.85 -6.13 -10.82
C GLU A 254 19.71 -5.41 -9.47
N THR A 255 18.94 -4.32 -9.43
CA THR A 255 18.67 -3.55 -8.21
C THR A 255 17.87 -4.39 -7.21
N GLY A 256 16.92 -5.20 -7.68
CA GLY A 256 16.16 -6.12 -6.85
C GLY A 256 17.02 -7.20 -6.22
N ARG A 257 18.00 -7.75 -6.94
CA ARG A 257 18.95 -8.73 -6.38
C ARG A 257 19.89 -8.12 -5.35
N GLU A 258 20.36 -6.91 -5.55
CA GLU A 258 21.22 -6.21 -4.58
C GLU A 258 20.45 -5.83 -3.33
N THR A 259 19.25 -5.27 -3.49
CA THR A 259 18.37 -4.94 -2.35
C THR A 259 17.99 -6.19 -1.57
N PHE A 260 17.66 -7.30 -2.24
CA PHE A 260 17.37 -8.57 -1.57
C PHE A 260 18.58 -9.12 -0.82
N ARG A 261 19.79 -9.03 -1.37
CA ARG A 261 21.02 -9.39 -0.64
C ARG A 261 21.23 -8.54 0.60
N GLN A 262 21.04 -7.22 0.49
CA GLN A 262 21.16 -6.31 1.63
C GLN A 262 20.12 -6.60 2.71
N ILE A 263 18.87 -6.90 2.33
CA ILE A 263 17.82 -7.29 3.27
C ILE A 263 18.20 -8.59 3.98
N ILE A 264 18.67 -9.62 3.25
CA ILE A 264 19.12 -10.88 3.84
C ILE A 264 20.34 -10.69 4.74
N GLU A 265 21.28 -9.83 4.37
CA GLU A 265 22.45 -9.52 5.21
C GLU A 265 22.05 -8.76 6.48
N ASN A 266 21.13 -7.80 6.37
CA ASN A 266 20.58 -7.07 7.53
C ASN A 266 19.82 -8.02 8.47
N LEU A 267 18.94 -8.86 7.94
CA LEU A 267 18.22 -9.86 8.73
C LEU A 267 19.16 -10.87 9.39
N ARG A 268 20.26 -11.26 8.71
CA ARG A 268 21.31 -12.10 9.31
C ARG A 268 22.12 -11.37 10.36
N GLY A 269 22.33 -10.06 10.20
CA GLY A 269 23.03 -9.19 11.17
C GLY A 269 22.17 -8.90 12.41
N GLU A 270 20.86 -8.79 12.26
CA GLU A 270 19.90 -8.58 13.34
C GLU A 270 19.50 -9.89 14.05
N ALA A 271 19.58 -11.03 13.38
CA ALA A 271 19.46 -12.34 14.00
C ALA A 271 20.67 -12.60 14.87
N ARG A 272 20.71 -12.00 16.07
CA ARG A 272 21.57 -12.46 17.16
C ARG A 272 21.13 -13.88 17.49
N VAL A 273 21.88 -14.86 16.96
CA VAL A 273 21.78 -16.23 17.45
C VAL A 273 22.04 -16.15 18.95
N PRO A 274 21.06 -16.50 19.82
CA PRO A 274 21.29 -16.51 21.27
C PRO A 274 22.56 -17.28 21.56
N GLU A 275 23.38 -16.82 22.52
CA GLU A 275 24.67 -17.43 22.83
C GLU A 275 24.55 -18.91 23.21
N GLU A 276 23.39 -19.34 23.66
CA GLU A 276 22.99 -20.71 23.93
C GLU A 276 23.15 -21.67 22.73
N PHE A 277 23.07 -21.16 21.50
CA PHE A 277 23.28 -21.96 20.27
C PHE A 277 24.70 -21.85 19.71
N LYS A 278 25.59 -21.10 20.36
CA LYS A 278 27.01 -21.01 19.96
C LYS A 278 27.94 -22.07 20.59
N SER A 279 27.45 -22.83 21.55
CA SER A 279 28.22 -23.86 22.24
C SER A 279 27.65 -25.26 22.00
N ASP A 280 27.98 -25.86 20.86
CA ASP A 280 28.20 -27.28 20.82
C ASP A 280 29.24 -27.59 19.74
N LYS A 281 30.49 -27.46 20.14
CA LYS A 281 31.57 -28.24 19.51
C LYS A 281 31.25 -29.72 19.73
N LEU A 282 30.69 -30.35 18.72
CA LEU A 282 30.66 -31.80 18.61
C LEU A 282 32.10 -32.32 18.78
N GLN A 283 32.44 -32.79 19.97
CA GLN A 283 33.56 -33.66 20.19
C GLN A 283 33.27 -34.96 19.44
N MET A 284 33.83 -35.09 18.25
CA MET A 284 33.97 -36.37 17.60
C MET A 284 34.99 -37.19 18.40
N THR A 285 34.52 -37.99 19.33
CA THR A 285 35.32 -39.09 19.91
C THR A 285 35.48 -40.17 18.85
N SER A 286 36.70 -40.24 18.33
CA SER A 286 37.16 -41.39 17.54
C SER A 286 37.16 -42.65 18.41
N TYR A 287 36.37 -43.62 18.02
CA TYR A 287 36.57 -45.00 18.48
C TYR A 287 37.45 -45.74 17.48
N LYS A 288 38.54 -46.27 18.02
CA LYS A 288 39.40 -47.27 17.37
C LYS A 288 38.66 -48.58 17.20
#